data_dd2fd1cf5444ad45999ad9781bdeffa8
#
_entry.id   dd2fd1cf5444ad45999ad9781bdeffa8
#
_cell.length_a   1.000
_cell.length_b   1.000
_cell.length_c   1.000
_cell.angle_alpha   90.00
_cell.angle_beta   90.00
_cell.angle_gamma   90.00
#
_symmetry.space_group_name_H-M   'P 1'
#
loop_
_entity.id
_entity.type
_entity.pdbx_description
1 polymer ?
#
loop_
_entity_poly.entity_id
_entity_poly.type
_entity_poly.pdbx_seq_one_letter_code
_entity_poly.pdbx_strand_id
1 'polypeptide(L)'
;MGGDPMEQRPVGVPVGVAVIDDHQVVIDGVRAWAAADPAKRVDVVLSAGTTEPLLPRPPGVDVVLLDLELNGELVLSEVAALSDAGYRVVVFSAHGGPAVVSQALENGACAYLTKDEAREHCIDTLVAVATDRPYVTRSLAGGMLADPRLSGREREALLLWFQGMDMAAVARRMTKTDGSGEAITKDTVKQYIDRARVKYARAGRQVASRFALLARAIEDGLIRPEDVGGYRSSASQ
;
A
#
# COMPACT_ATOMS: atom_id res chain seq x y z
N MET A 1 -6.88 -23.75 -20.09
CA MET A 1 -7.80 -22.62 -19.89
C MET A 1 -7.49 -22.03 -18.51
N GLY A 2 -6.62 -21.05 -18.43
CA GLY A 2 -6.23 -20.35 -17.24
C GLY A 2 -6.84 -18.96 -17.29
N GLY A 3 -7.94 -18.76 -16.57
CA GLY A 3 -8.51 -17.43 -16.36
C GLY A 3 -7.54 -16.58 -15.58
N ASP A 4 -7.16 -15.46 -16.13
CA ASP A 4 -6.48 -14.37 -15.43
C ASP A 4 -7.53 -13.65 -14.56
N PRO A 5 -7.50 -13.78 -13.23
CA PRO A 5 -8.42 -13.02 -12.41
C PRO A 5 -7.76 -11.68 -12.06
N MET A 6 -7.74 -10.76 -12.98
CA MET A 6 -7.94 -9.37 -12.63
C MET A 6 -9.43 -9.28 -12.20
N GLU A 7 -9.73 -9.75 -11.02
CA GLU A 7 -11.06 -9.63 -10.43
C GLU A 7 -11.28 -8.14 -10.15
N GLN A 8 -11.69 -7.44 -11.20
CA GLN A 8 -12.15 -6.07 -11.07
C GLN A 8 -13.34 -6.11 -10.11
N ARG A 9 -13.20 -5.38 -9.00
CA ARG A 9 -14.28 -5.21 -8.04
C ARG A 9 -15.59 -4.92 -8.80
N PRO A 10 -16.70 -5.61 -8.47
CA PRO A 10 -17.98 -5.36 -9.12
C PRO A 10 -18.36 -3.87 -8.99
N VAL A 11 -18.77 -3.26 -10.08
CA VAL A 11 -19.24 -1.88 -10.10
C VAL A 11 -20.45 -1.76 -9.16
N GLY A 12 -20.37 -0.84 -8.19
CA GLY A 12 -21.46 -0.60 -7.24
C GLY A 12 -21.29 -1.22 -5.84
N VAL A 13 -20.23 -1.98 -5.58
CA VAL A 13 -19.93 -2.44 -4.21
C VAL A 13 -19.08 -1.39 -3.49
N PRO A 14 -19.49 -0.87 -2.31
CA PRO A 14 -18.68 0.08 -1.55
C PRO A 14 -17.31 -0.47 -1.16
N VAL A 15 -16.30 0.39 -1.06
CA VAL A 15 -14.98 0.05 -0.51
C VAL A 15 -15.13 -0.17 0.99
N GLY A 16 -14.80 -1.37 1.46
CA GLY A 16 -14.77 -1.68 2.88
C GLY A 16 -13.54 -1.08 3.56
N VAL A 17 -13.76 -0.17 4.49
CA VAL A 17 -12.69 0.54 5.21
C VAL A 17 -12.67 0.13 6.67
N ALA A 18 -11.48 -0.21 7.17
CA ALA A 18 -11.21 -0.25 8.59
C ALA A 18 -10.62 1.08 9.02
N VAL A 19 -11.21 1.73 10.02
CA VAL A 19 -10.71 2.98 10.61
C VAL A 19 -10.06 2.66 11.95
N ILE A 20 -8.77 2.93 12.04
CA ILE A 20 -7.97 2.72 13.25
C ILE A 20 -7.50 4.07 13.79
N ASP A 21 -8.10 4.49 14.89
CA ASP A 21 -7.85 5.76 15.56
C ASP A 21 -8.32 5.64 17.01
N ASP A 22 -7.56 6.09 17.97
CA ASP A 22 -7.95 6.06 19.41
C ASP A 22 -8.91 7.20 19.78
N HIS A 23 -9.16 8.14 18.85
CA HIS A 23 -10.12 9.22 19.01
C HIS A 23 -11.47 8.88 18.36
N GLN A 24 -12.47 8.56 19.19
CA GLN A 24 -13.82 8.20 18.73
C GLN A 24 -14.45 9.27 17.81
N VAL A 25 -14.16 10.55 18.05
CA VAL A 25 -14.67 11.66 17.22
C VAL A 25 -14.18 11.58 15.77
N VAL A 26 -12.97 11.09 15.55
CA VAL A 26 -12.40 10.88 14.20
C VAL A 26 -13.13 9.74 13.51
N ILE A 27 -13.31 8.62 14.21
CA ILE A 27 -14.05 7.45 13.70
C ILE A 27 -15.48 7.87 13.29
N ASP A 28 -16.18 8.59 14.15
CA ASP A 28 -17.54 9.07 13.88
C ASP A 28 -17.58 10.07 12.71
N GLY A 29 -16.56 10.92 12.61
CA GLY A 29 -16.37 11.83 11.49
C GLY A 29 -16.22 11.10 10.16
N VAL A 30 -15.36 10.09 10.09
CA VAL A 30 -15.17 9.29 8.87
C VAL A 30 -16.43 8.51 8.50
N ARG A 31 -17.15 7.95 9.47
CA ARG A 31 -18.45 7.30 9.24
C ARG A 31 -19.49 8.28 8.68
N ALA A 32 -19.56 9.49 9.25
CA ALA A 32 -20.45 10.52 8.75
C ALA A 32 -20.09 10.94 7.31
N TRP A 33 -18.80 11.01 6.97
CA TRP A 33 -18.33 11.29 5.62
C TRP A 33 -18.72 10.20 4.64
N ALA A 34 -18.53 8.93 4.99
CA ALA A 34 -18.94 7.79 4.18
C ALA A 34 -20.46 7.77 3.97
N ALA A 35 -21.24 8.03 5.03
CA ALA A 35 -22.69 8.10 4.97
C ALA A 35 -23.20 9.27 4.13
N ALA A 36 -22.47 10.38 4.10
CA ALA A 36 -22.83 11.58 3.33
C ALA A 36 -22.34 11.54 1.87
N ASP A 37 -21.52 10.56 1.47
CA ASP A 37 -21.12 10.39 0.06
C ASP A 37 -22.33 10.01 -0.80
N PRO A 38 -22.73 10.83 -1.79
CA PRO A 38 -23.92 10.56 -2.58
C PRO A 38 -23.87 9.23 -3.36
N ALA A 39 -22.65 8.83 -3.75
CA ALA A 39 -22.44 7.61 -4.52
C ALA A 39 -22.21 6.37 -3.61
N LYS A 40 -22.22 6.53 -2.27
CA LYS A 40 -22.00 5.44 -1.30
C LYS A 40 -20.79 4.57 -1.64
N ARG A 41 -19.68 5.22 -2.01
CA ARG A 41 -18.45 4.54 -2.51
C ARG A 41 -17.65 3.85 -1.43
N VAL A 42 -17.83 4.25 -0.17
CA VAL A 42 -17.07 3.76 1.00
C VAL A 42 -18.05 3.30 2.09
N ASP A 43 -17.71 2.19 2.74
CA ASP A 43 -18.39 1.70 3.94
C ASP A 43 -17.37 1.42 5.06
N VAL A 44 -17.63 1.92 6.26
CA VAL A 44 -16.77 1.66 7.43
C VAL A 44 -17.18 0.35 8.08
N VAL A 45 -16.55 -0.74 7.66
CA VAL A 45 -16.87 -2.12 8.08
C VAL A 45 -16.23 -2.52 9.41
N LEU A 46 -15.18 -1.80 9.83
CA LEU A 46 -14.51 -2.00 11.11
C LEU A 46 -13.99 -0.67 11.65
N SER A 47 -14.00 -0.51 12.98
CA SER A 47 -13.29 0.59 13.64
C SER A 47 -12.76 0.14 14.99
N ALA A 48 -11.56 0.60 15.36
CA ALA A 48 -10.89 0.26 16.59
C ALA A 48 -9.86 1.32 16.98
N GLY A 49 -9.48 1.35 18.26
CA GLY A 49 -8.38 2.18 18.76
C GLY A 49 -7.00 1.54 18.64
N THR A 50 -6.91 0.31 18.13
CA THR A 50 -5.65 -0.43 17.91
C THR A 50 -5.74 -1.27 16.65
N THR A 51 -4.60 -1.77 16.17
CA THR A 51 -4.52 -2.61 14.97
C THR A 51 -4.84 -4.09 15.21
N GLU A 52 -4.93 -4.52 16.46
CA GLU A 52 -5.17 -5.93 16.84
C GLU A 52 -6.36 -6.58 16.12
N PRO A 53 -7.53 -5.92 15.96
CA PRO A 53 -8.68 -6.51 15.28
C PRO A 53 -8.47 -6.79 13.79
N LEU A 54 -7.36 -6.31 13.23
CA LEU A 54 -7.00 -6.57 11.83
C LEU A 54 -6.21 -7.87 11.65
N LEU A 55 -5.77 -8.51 12.74
CA LEU A 55 -4.99 -9.75 12.70
C LEU A 55 -5.65 -10.83 13.59
N PRO A 56 -6.23 -11.90 12.99
CA PRO A 56 -6.24 -12.24 11.57
C PRO A 56 -7.15 -11.32 10.73
N ARG A 57 -6.88 -11.25 9.42
CA ARG A 57 -7.58 -10.34 8.52
C ARG A 57 -9.09 -10.59 8.51
N PRO A 58 -9.93 -9.64 8.96
CA PRO A 58 -11.38 -9.79 8.90
C PRO A 58 -11.88 -9.66 7.45
N PRO A 59 -13.02 -10.31 7.11
CA PRO A 59 -13.61 -10.22 5.79
C PRO A 59 -14.11 -8.79 5.51
N GLY A 60 -14.08 -8.40 4.23
CA GLY A 60 -14.67 -7.14 3.77
C GLY A 60 -13.81 -5.90 3.96
N VAL A 61 -12.60 -6.02 4.53
CA VAL A 61 -11.66 -4.88 4.64
C VAL A 61 -10.80 -4.81 3.39
N ASP A 62 -10.97 -3.75 2.61
CA ASP A 62 -10.19 -3.45 1.41
C ASP A 62 -9.04 -2.48 1.70
N VAL A 63 -9.29 -1.48 2.56
CA VAL A 63 -8.36 -0.41 2.91
C VAL A 63 -8.37 -0.20 4.42
N VAL A 64 -7.22 0.05 5.00
CA VAL A 64 -7.08 0.52 6.39
C VAL A 64 -6.77 2.01 6.37
N LEU A 65 -7.60 2.81 7.02
CA LEU A 65 -7.34 4.21 7.34
C LEU A 65 -6.75 4.23 8.75
N LEU A 66 -5.46 4.53 8.86
CA LEU A 66 -4.69 4.39 10.09
C LEU A 66 -4.19 5.74 10.60
N ASP A 67 -4.52 6.09 11.83
CA ASP A 67 -3.79 7.14 12.53
C ASP A 67 -2.36 6.68 12.83
N LEU A 68 -1.41 7.57 12.65
CA LEU A 68 -0.01 7.32 13.01
C LEU A 68 0.28 7.50 14.49
N GLU A 69 -0.58 8.16 15.23
CA GLU A 69 -0.44 8.34 16.67
C GLU A 69 -1.59 7.63 17.39
N LEU A 70 -1.29 6.48 17.97
CA LEU A 70 -2.25 5.71 18.77
C LEU A 70 -1.77 5.69 20.23
N ASN A 71 -2.63 6.11 21.16
CA ASN A 71 -2.32 6.18 22.59
C ASN A 71 -1.04 7.00 22.92
N GLY A 72 -0.76 8.03 22.11
CA GLY A 72 0.42 8.89 22.27
C GLY A 72 1.72 8.32 21.71
N GLU A 73 1.69 7.21 20.99
CA GLU A 73 2.86 6.58 20.37
C GLU A 73 2.75 6.62 18.85
N LEU A 74 3.89 6.86 18.17
CA LEU A 74 3.96 6.78 16.71
C LEU A 74 4.06 5.32 16.27
N VAL A 75 3.08 4.87 15.47
CA VAL A 75 2.91 3.46 15.07
C VAL A 75 3.38 3.19 13.62
N LEU A 76 4.57 3.67 13.27
CA LEU A 76 5.14 3.41 11.93
C LEU A 76 5.41 1.93 11.67
N SER A 77 5.74 1.15 12.69
CA SER A 77 5.89 -0.31 12.62
C SER A 77 4.60 -1.01 12.23
N GLU A 78 3.46 -0.50 12.69
CA GLU A 78 2.13 -1.03 12.35
C GLU A 78 1.81 -0.86 10.86
N VAL A 79 2.28 0.25 10.24
CA VAL A 79 2.16 0.44 8.78
C VAL A 79 2.85 -0.70 8.04
N ALA A 80 4.08 -1.06 8.45
CA ALA A 80 4.84 -2.14 7.83
C ALA A 80 4.17 -3.50 8.07
N ALA A 81 3.75 -3.80 9.31
CA ALA A 81 3.08 -5.05 9.65
C ALA A 81 1.77 -5.25 8.88
N LEU A 82 0.93 -4.22 8.80
CA LEU A 82 -0.31 -4.26 8.02
C LEU A 82 -0.04 -4.38 6.52
N SER A 83 0.99 -3.71 6.01
CA SER A 83 1.42 -3.83 4.61
C SER A 83 1.86 -5.25 4.29
N ASP A 84 2.66 -5.89 5.16
CA ASP A 84 3.09 -7.29 5.02
C ASP A 84 1.95 -8.30 5.15
N ALA A 85 0.93 -7.97 5.95
CA ALA A 85 -0.31 -8.74 6.03
C ALA A 85 -1.21 -8.56 4.79
N GLY A 86 -0.78 -7.75 3.80
CA GLY A 86 -1.49 -7.55 2.55
C GLY A 86 -2.57 -6.47 2.60
N TYR A 87 -2.58 -5.62 3.62
CA TYR A 87 -3.50 -4.47 3.65
C TYR A 87 -3.01 -3.32 2.77
N ARG A 88 -3.94 -2.59 2.18
CA ARG A 88 -3.71 -1.26 1.63
C ARG A 88 -3.87 -0.25 2.76
N VAL A 89 -2.77 0.37 3.19
CA VAL A 89 -2.77 1.32 4.29
C VAL A 89 -2.79 2.74 3.77
N VAL A 90 -3.77 3.53 4.18
CA VAL A 90 -3.83 4.98 4.02
C VAL A 90 -3.58 5.58 5.41
N VAL A 91 -2.53 6.35 5.55
CA VAL A 91 -2.25 7.08 6.79
C VAL A 91 -3.16 8.30 6.87
N PHE A 92 -3.73 8.57 8.05
CA PHE A 92 -4.58 9.71 8.34
C PHE A 92 -4.16 10.34 9.66
N SER A 93 -3.31 11.36 9.64
CA SER A 93 -2.64 11.87 10.83
C SER A 93 -2.73 13.38 10.96
N ALA A 94 -2.71 13.88 12.19
CA ALA A 94 -2.54 15.31 12.46
C ALA A 94 -1.14 15.84 12.11
N HIS A 95 -0.15 14.94 11.99
CA HIS A 95 1.24 15.27 11.69
C HIS A 95 1.49 15.22 10.18
N GLY A 96 2.01 16.30 9.59
CA GLY A 96 2.26 16.42 8.14
C GLY A 96 3.72 16.69 7.77
N GLY A 97 4.67 16.49 8.68
CA GLY A 97 6.09 16.77 8.42
C GLY A 97 6.68 15.85 7.33
N PRO A 98 7.52 16.39 6.40
CA PRO A 98 8.05 15.62 5.26
C PRO A 98 8.77 14.32 5.67
N ALA A 99 9.45 14.33 6.82
CA ALA A 99 10.16 13.15 7.34
C ALA A 99 9.19 12.03 7.72
N VAL A 100 8.10 12.35 8.43
CA VAL A 100 7.09 11.37 8.86
C VAL A 100 6.34 10.81 7.66
N VAL A 101 5.98 11.66 6.70
CA VAL A 101 5.37 11.25 5.43
C VAL A 101 6.28 10.27 4.68
N SER A 102 7.58 10.60 4.56
CA SER A 102 8.56 9.73 3.89
C SER A 102 8.65 8.37 4.59
N GLN A 103 8.79 8.36 5.91
CA GLN A 103 8.86 7.12 6.70
C GLN A 103 7.60 6.26 6.57
N ALA A 104 6.41 6.86 6.62
CA ALA A 104 5.16 6.12 6.43
C ALA A 104 5.11 5.45 5.05
N LEU A 105 5.52 6.14 3.98
CA LEU A 105 5.57 5.60 2.63
C LEU A 105 6.64 4.52 2.48
N GLU A 106 7.81 4.69 3.11
CA GLU A 106 8.88 3.69 3.15
C GLU A 106 8.45 2.41 3.88
N ASN A 107 7.59 2.53 4.90
CA ASN A 107 6.96 1.41 5.60
C ASN A 107 5.77 0.80 4.84
N GLY A 108 5.46 1.27 3.64
CA GLY A 108 4.48 0.65 2.76
C GLY A 108 3.09 1.29 2.77
N ALA A 109 2.92 2.48 3.35
CA ALA A 109 1.67 3.22 3.17
C ALA A 109 1.40 3.51 1.68
N CYS A 110 0.15 3.31 1.25
CA CYS A 110 -0.28 3.59 -0.11
C CYS A 110 -0.53 5.07 -0.36
N ALA A 111 -0.95 5.79 0.69
CA ALA A 111 -1.20 7.23 0.67
C ALA A 111 -1.03 7.80 2.08
N TYR A 112 -0.87 9.12 2.14
CA TYR A 112 -0.82 9.91 3.36
C TYR A 112 -1.81 11.06 3.25
N LEU A 113 -2.66 11.20 4.24
CA LEU A 113 -3.64 12.26 4.40
C LEU A 113 -3.41 12.95 5.74
N THR A 114 -3.52 14.26 5.76
CA THR A 114 -3.58 15.01 7.01
C THR A 114 -5.05 15.14 7.48
N LYS A 115 -5.27 15.16 8.80
CA LYS A 115 -6.64 15.22 9.38
C LYS A 115 -7.38 16.54 9.08
N ASP A 116 -6.71 17.52 8.51
CA ASP A 116 -7.29 18.79 8.03
C ASP A 116 -7.73 18.76 6.55
N GLU A 117 -7.52 17.65 5.86
CA GLU A 117 -7.95 17.50 4.48
C GLU A 117 -9.48 17.40 4.34
N ALA A 118 -10.00 17.87 3.20
CA ALA A 118 -11.43 17.85 2.94
C ALA A 118 -12.00 16.43 2.84
N ARG A 119 -13.25 16.27 3.28
CA ARG A 119 -14.00 14.99 3.22
C ARG A 119 -13.90 14.30 1.86
N GLU A 120 -14.19 15.06 0.79
CA GLU A 120 -14.19 14.54 -0.57
C GLU A 120 -12.84 13.95 -0.95
N HIS A 121 -11.77 14.60 -0.53
CA HIS A 121 -10.41 14.16 -0.79
C HIS A 121 -10.07 12.86 -0.05
N CYS A 122 -10.53 12.70 1.19
CA CYS A 122 -10.38 11.46 1.94
C CYS A 122 -11.12 10.30 1.25
N ILE A 123 -12.39 10.47 0.89
CA ILE A 123 -13.19 9.45 0.21
C ILE A 123 -12.57 9.07 -1.15
N ASP A 124 -12.15 10.06 -1.95
CA ASP A 124 -11.52 9.83 -3.26
C ASP A 124 -10.21 9.06 -3.12
N THR A 125 -9.41 9.36 -2.09
CA THR A 125 -8.16 8.64 -1.80
C THR A 125 -8.42 7.18 -1.44
N LEU A 126 -9.39 6.91 -0.56
CA LEU A 126 -9.76 5.54 -0.16
C LEU A 126 -10.20 4.71 -1.36
N VAL A 127 -11.06 5.28 -2.21
CA VAL A 127 -11.53 4.62 -3.45
C VAL A 127 -10.37 4.37 -4.42
N ALA A 128 -9.51 5.36 -4.63
CA ALA A 128 -8.37 5.24 -5.53
C ALA A 128 -7.38 4.17 -5.07
N VAL A 129 -7.07 4.13 -3.76
CA VAL A 129 -6.20 3.12 -3.15
C VAL A 129 -6.81 1.72 -3.25
N ALA A 130 -8.11 1.58 -2.99
CA ALA A 130 -8.82 0.29 -3.12
C ALA A 130 -8.81 -0.27 -4.53
N THR A 131 -8.83 0.62 -5.54
CA THR A 131 -8.93 0.26 -6.97
C THR A 131 -7.60 0.35 -7.71
N ASP A 132 -6.47 0.53 -6.99
CA ASP A 132 -5.12 0.71 -7.53
C ASP A 132 -5.03 1.82 -8.60
N ARG A 133 -5.90 2.84 -8.50
CA ARG A 133 -5.86 4.00 -9.39
C ARG A 133 -4.80 5.00 -8.94
N PRO A 134 -4.10 5.64 -9.86
CA PRO A 134 -3.21 6.74 -9.53
C PRO A 134 -3.99 7.88 -8.86
N TYR A 135 -3.59 8.26 -7.67
CA TYR A 135 -4.15 9.39 -6.95
C TYR A 135 -3.03 10.16 -6.24
N VAL A 136 -3.03 11.48 -6.36
CA VAL A 136 -2.01 12.33 -5.72
C VAL A 136 -2.68 13.14 -4.63
N THR A 137 -2.33 12.89 -3.37
CA THR A 137 -2.75 13.72 -2.25
C THR A 137 -1.96 15.03 -2.23
N ARG A 138 -2.53 16.10 -1.67
CA ARG A 138 -1.81 17.39 -1.52
C ARG A 138 -0.54 17.22 -0.69
N SER A 139 -0.57 16.42 0.34
CA SER A 139 0.58 16.07 1.17
C SER A 139 1.70 15.36 0.39
N LEU A 140 1.35 14.60 -0.65
CA LEU A 140 2.28 13.96 -1.57
C LEU A 140 2.78 14.93 -2.65
N ALA A 141 1.97 15.87 -3.11
CA ALA A 141 2.34 16.80 -4.17
C ALA A 141 3.45 17.77 -3.76
N GLY A 142 3.53 18.13 -2.47
CA GLY A 142 4.55 19.01 -1.93
C GLY A 142 5.95 18.42 -1.79
N GLY A 143 6.07 17.07 -1.83
CA GLY A 143 7.35 16.38 -1.58
C GLY A 143 7.81 15.40 -2.65
N MET A 144 7.04 15.16 -3.73
CA MET A 144 7.25 13.97 -4.58
C MET A 144 7.27 14.21 -6.08
N LEU A 145 7.58 15.41 -6.56
CA LEU A 145 7.45 15.72 -8.01
C LEU A 145 8.50 15.08 -8.93
N ALA A 146 9.46 14.26 -8.44
CA ALA A 146 10.50 13.73 -9.32
C ALA A 146 10.92 12.27 -9.13
N ASP A 147 10.62 11.61 -8.00
CA ASP A 147 11.18 10.28 -7.71
C ASP A 147 10.08 9.32 -7.22
N PRO A 148 9.84 8.17 -7.89
CA PRO A 148 8.93 7.15 -7.41
C PRO A 148 9.54 6.44 -6.20
N ARG A 149 9.42 7.03 -5.00
CA ARG A 149 9.96 6.45 -3.77
C ARG A 149 9.30 5.11 -3.47
N LEU A 150 9.97 4.05 -3.87
CA LEU A 150 9.58 2.69 -3.53
C LEU A 150 9.90 2.42 -2.06
N SER A 151 8.98 1.75 -1.35
CA SER A 151 9.29 1.20 -0.03
C SER A 151 10.39 0.14 -0.11
N GLY A 152 11.07 -0.15 1.00
CA GLY A 152 12.06 -1.24 1.05
C GLY A 152 11.47 -2.57 0.57
N ARG A 153 10.23 -2.88 0.95
CA ARG A 153 9.52 -4.11 0.56
C ARG A 153 9.12 -4.15 -0.91
N GLU A 154 8.67 -3.02 -1.46
CA GLU A 154 8.39 -2.92 -2.90
C GLU A 154 9.66 -3.14 -3.73
N ARG A 155 10.79 -2.55 -3.30
CA ARG A 155 12.09 -2.72 -3.95
C ARG A 155 12.56 -4.17 -3.87
N GLU A 156 12.46 -4.81 -2.69
CA GLU A 156 12.82 -6.21 -2.49
C GLU A 156 11.98 -7.13 -3.39
N ALA A 157 10.66 -6.94 -3.42
CA ALA A 157 9.75 -7.71 -4.27
C ALA A 157 10.09 -7.56 -5.76
N LEU A 158 10.35 -6.33 -6.22
CA LEU A 158 10.74 -6.07 -7.61
C LEU A 158 12.09 -6.72 -7.95
N LEU A 159 13.09 -6.61 -7.06
CA LEU A 159 14.42 -7.18 -7.27
C LEU A 159 14.35 -8.69 -7.46
N LEU A 160 13.68 -9.40 -6.54
CA LEU A 160 13.49 -10.84 -6.64
C LEU A 160 12.70 -11.23 -7.90
N TRP A 161 11.67 -10.46 -8.21
CA TRP A 161 10.89 -10.70 -9.42
C TRP A 161 11.71 -10.48 -10.69
N PHE A 162 12.52 -9.43 -10.78
CA PHE A 162 13.39 -9.16 -11.93
C PHE A 162 14.49 -10.20 -12.12
N GLN A 163 14.92 -10.86 -11.03
CA GLN A 163 15.83 -12.01 -11.08
C GLN A 163 15.20 -13.29 -11.68
N GLY A 164 13.95 -13.22 -12.14
CA GLY A 164 13.28 -14.34 -12.82
C GLY A 164 12.37 -15.17 -11.93
N MET A 165 12.25 -14.86 -10.66
CA MET A 165 11.35 -15.58 -9.76
C MET A 165 9.89 -15.35 -10.13
N ASP A 166 9.06 -16.40 -10.00
CA ASP A 166 7.62 -16.26 -9.99
C ASP A 166 7.12 -15.70 -8.64
N MET A 167 5.84 -15.27 -8.59
CA MET A 167 5.26 -14.68 -7.38
C MET A 167 5.33 -15.62 -6.16
N ALA A 168 5.25 -16.94 -6.36
CA ALA A 168 5.33 -17.90 -5.28
C ALA A 168 6.75 -18.03 -4.73
N ALA A 169 7.76 -17.99 -5.60
CA ALA A 169 9.16 -18.00 -5.20
C ALA A 169 9.54 -16.73 -4.46
N VAL A 170 9.08 -15.57 -4.95
CA VAL A 170 9.26 -14.27 -4.27
C VAL A 170 8.62 -14.33 -2.88
N ALA A 171 7.37 -14.80 -2.77
CA ALA A 171 6.65 -14.90 -1.51
C ALA A 171 7.41 -15.76 -0.47
N ARG A 172 7.96 -16.90 -0.89
CA ARG A 172 8.77 -17.76 0.00
C ARG A 172 10.08 -17.13 0.45
N ARG A 173 10.61 -16.18 -0.32
CA ARG A 173 11.89 -15.53 -0.03
C ARG A 173 11.73 -14.32 0.88
N MET A 174 10.57 -13.67 0.85
CA MET A 174 10.25 -12.53 1.69
C MET A 174 9.54 -12.99 2.96
N THR A 175 10.07 -12.61 4.11
CA THR A 175 9.47 -12.90 5.42
C THR A 175 8.68 -11.71 5.94
N LYS A 176 7.72 -11.95 6.83
CA LYS A 176 6.96 -10.89 7.51
C LYS A 176 7.89 -10.04 8.37
N THR A 177 7.53 -8.76 8.54
CA THR A 177 8.28 -7.80 9.39
C THR A 177 7.98 -7.93 10.88
N ASP A 178 7.02 -8.77 11.27
CA ASP A 178 6.61 -9.02 12.65
C ASP A 178 7.61 -9.88 13.47
N GLY A 179 8.73 -10.25 12.86
CA GLY A 179 9.75 -11.09 13.50
C GLY A 179 9.40 -12.58 13.56
N SER A 180 8.25 -13.01 13.03
CA SER A 180 7.83 -14.43 13.01
C SER A 180 8.70 -15.31 12.13
N GLY A 181 9.39 -14.72 11.14
CA GLY A 181 10.12 -15.46 10.11
C GLY A 181 9.21 -16.16 9.08
N GLU A 182 7.89 -15.99 9.18
CA GLU A 182 6.95 -16.55 8.22
C GLU A 182 7.04 -15.87 6.85
N ALA A 183 6.83 -16.63 5.79
CA ALA A 183 6.77 -16.11 4.42
C ALA A 183 5.49 -15.26 4.22
N ILE A 184 5.59 -14.24 3.37
CA ILE A 184 4.41 -13.48 2.93
C ILE A 184 3.61 -14.27 1.88
N THR A 185 2.42 -13.79 1.54
CA THR A 185 1.57 -14.44 0.53
C THR A 185 1.92 -13.97 -0.89
N LYS A 186 1.50 -14.76 -1.91
CA LYS A 186 1.61 -14.35 -3.32
C LYS A 186 0.85 -13.05 -3.58
N ASP A 187 -0.30 -12.88 -2.93
CA ASP A 187 -1.14 -11.70 -3.10
C ASP A 187 -0.46 -10.46 -2.51
N THR A 188 0.27 -10.62 -1.40
CA THR A 188 1.11 -9.55 -0.85
C THR A 188 2.22 -9.14 -1.81
N VAL A 189 2.91 -10.11 -2.43
CA VAL A 189 3.93 -9.82 -3.47
C VAL A 189 3.32 -9.07 -4.64
N LYS A 190 2.16 -9.54 -5.15
CA LYS A 190 1.44 -8.87 -6.23
C LYS A 190 1.12 -7.42 -5.86
N GLN A 191 0.62 -7.17 -4.66
CA GLN A 191 0.33 -5.83 -4.17
C GLN A 191 1.57 -4.93 -4.12
N TYR A 192 2.73 -5.43 -3.70
CA TYR A 192 3.97 -4.64 -3.74
C TYR A 192 4.35 -4.23 -5.16
N ILE A 193 4.25 -5.15 -6.13
CA ILE A 193 4.54 -4.86 -7.53
C ILE A 193 3.53 -3.86 -8.12
N ASP A 194 2.25 -4.01 -7.82
CA ASP A 194 1.20 -3.11 -8.32
C ASP A 194 1.32 -1.71 -7.69
N ARG A 195 1.66 -1.61 -6.40
CA ARG A 195 1.98 -0.33 -5.75
C ARG A 195 3.19 0.37 -6.40
N ALA A 196 4.23 -0.38 -6.71
CA ALA A 196 5.38 0.16 -7.43
C ALA A 196 4.96 0.72 -8.79
N ARG A 197 4.14 0.00 -9.57
CA ARG A 197 3.59 0.49 -10.84
C ARG A 197 2.79 1.78 -10.68
N VAL A 198 1.94 1.84 -9.66
CA VAL A 198 1.14 3.04 -9.35
C VAL A 198 2.06 4.23 -9.02
N LYS A 199 3.12 4.02 -8.25
CA LYS A 199 4.09 5.07 -7.92
C LYS A 199 4.81 5.59 -9.17
N TYR A 200 5.21 4.70 -10.09
CA TYR A 200 5.78 5.10 -11.38
C TYR A 200 4.77 5.86 -12.26
N ALA A 201 3.52 5.40 -12.32
CA ALA A 201 2.47 6.10 -13.07
C ALA A 201 2.21 7.51 -12.53
N ARG A 202 2.22 7.68 -11.20
CA ARG A 202 2.11 9.00 -10.53
C ARG A 202 3.27 9.93 -10.88
N ALA A 203 4.48 9.40 -11.04
CA ALA A 203 5.64 10.15 -11.51
C ALA A 203 5.62 10.45 -13.03
N GLY A 204 4.48 10.21 -13.70
CA GLY A 204 4.34 10.43 -15.15
C GLY A 204 5.04 9.37 -16.02
N ARG A 205 5.49 8.27 -15.41
CA ARG A 205 6.24 7.21 -16.08
C ARG A 205 5.38 5.97 -16.24
N GLN A 206 4.78 5.75 -17.39
CA GLN A 206 3.99 4.55 -17.66
C GLN A 206 4.88 3.31 -17.76
N VAL A 207 4.48 2.25 -17.04
CA VAL A 207 5.21 0.97 -16.98
C VAL A 207 4.25 -0.19 -17.28
N ALA A 208 3.95 -0.36 -18.56
CA ALA A 208 2.99 -1.36 -19.04
C ALA A 208 3.49 -2.81 -18.96
N SER A 209 4.82 -3.03 -18.86
CA SER A 209 5.41 -4.36 -18.82
C SER A 209 6.45 -4.51 -17.72
N ARG A 210 6.81 -5.77 -17.39
CA ARG A 210 7.90 -6.08 -16.47
C ARG A 210 9.22 -5.45 -16.90
N PHE A 211 9.54 -5.51 -18.19
CA PHE A 211 10.77 -4.93 -18.74
C PHE A 211 10.77 -3.41 -18.68
N ALA A 212 9.63 -2.77 -18.97
CA ALA A 212 9.49 -1.32 -18.82
C ALA A 212 9.70 -0.88 -17.38
N LEU A 213 9.11 -1.61 -16.41
CA LEU A 213 9.30 -1.33 -15.00
C LEU A 213 10.76 -1.52 -14.55
N LEU A 214 11.43 -2.58 -15.03
CA LEU A 214 12.85 -2.81 -14.76
C LEU A 214 13.72 -1.68 -15.32
N ALA A 215 13.51 -1.31 -16.58
CA ALA A 215 14.29 -0.23 -17.22
C ALA A 215 14.18 1.07 -16.43
N ARG A 216 12.97 1.43 -16.00
CA ARG A 216 12.74 2.63 -15.17
C ARG A 216 13.39 2.54 -13.79
N ALA A 217 13.30 1.37 -13.14
CA ALA A 217 13.93 1.17 -11.83
C ALA A 217 15.47 1.28 -11.90
N ILE A 218 16.08 0.88 -13.02
CA ILE A 218 17.52 1.05 -13.27
C ILE A 218 17.85 2.52 -13.56
N GLU A 219 17.09 3.18 -14.44
CA GLU A 219 17.27 4.61 -14.78
C GLU A 219 17.22 5.51 -13.54
N ASP A 220 16.37 5.17 -12.59
CA ASP A 220 16.19 5.92 -11.34
C ASP A 220 17.20 5.50 -10.23
N GLY A 221 18.10 4.58 -10.52
CA GLY A 221 19.09 4.09 -9.56
C GLY A 221 18.50 3.33 -8.38
N LEU A 222 17.22 2.92 -8.46
CA LEU A 222 16.54 2.16 -7.42
C LEU A 222 16.97 0.69 -7.42
N ILE A 223 17.41 0.19 -8.56
CA ILE A 223 17.91 -1.16 -8.78
C ILE A 223 19.15 -1.04 -9.67
N ARG A 224 20.24 -1.71 -9.30
CA ARG A 224 21.44 -1.76 -10.12
C ARG A 224 21.37 -2.92 -11.11
N PRO A 225 21.90 -2.79 -12.34
CA PRO A 225 21.93 -3.88 -13.31
C PRO A 225 22.57 -5.17 -12.77
N GLU A 226 23.61 -5.04 -11.93
CA GLU A 226 24.30 -6.17 -11.28
C GLU A 226 23.40 -6.94 -10.29
N ASP A 227 22.44 -6.28 -9.67
CA ASP A 227 21.51 -6.88 -8.70
C ASP A 227 20.48 -7.80 -9.38
N VAL A 228 20.28 -7.64 -10.70
CA VAL A 228 19.30 -8.42 -11.49
C VAL A 228 19.91 -9.72 -12.05
N GLY A 229 21.24 -9.79 -12.19
CA GLY A 229 21.95 -10.91 -12.84
C GLY A 229 22.14 -12.19 -12.01
N GLY A 230 21.70 -12.23 -10.75
CA GLY A 230 22.13 -13.20 -9.76
C GLY A 230 21.38 -14.53 -9.65
N TYR A 231 20.23 -14.74 -10.32
CA TYR A 231 19.49 -15.99 -10.21
C TYR A 231 19.83 -16.96 -11.34
N ARG A 232 20.88 -17.78 -11.15
CA ARG A 232 21.03 -19.04 -11.88
C ARG A 232 20.27 -20.12 -11.10
N SER A 233 19.23 -20.66 -11.71
CA SER A 233 18.53 -21.85 -11.25
C SER A 233 19.53 -22.96 -10.90
N SER A 234 19.61 -23.36 -9.65
CA SER A 234 20.27 -24.60 -9.20
C SER A 234 19.38 -25.82 -9.49
N ALA A 235 18.89 -25.92 -10.72
CA ALA A 235 18.16 -27.07 -11.23
C ALA A 235 18.99 -27.68 -12.37
N SER A 236 20.10 -28.33 -12.01
CA SER A 236 20.76 -29.35 -12.83
C SER A 236 21.98 -29.89 -12.06
N GLN A 237 21.74 -30.84 -11.16
CA GLN A 237 22.57 -32.03 -10.95
C GLN A 237 21.69 -33.11 -10.33
#